data_d1b39cc92cdec7e215b820a5a53de54f
#
_entry.id   d1b39cc92cdec7e215b820a5a53de54f
#
_cell.length_a   1.000
_cell.length_b   1.000
_cell.length_c   1.000
_cell.angle_alpha   90.00
_cell.angle_beta   90.00
_cell.angle_gamma   90.00
#
_symmetry.space_group_name_H-M   'P 1'
#
loop_
_entity.id
_entity.type
_entity.pdbx_description
1 polymer ?
#
loop_
_entity_poly.entity_id
_entity_poly.type
_entity_poly.pdbx_seq_one_letter_code
_entity_poly.pdbx_strand_id
1 'polypeptide(L)'
;MISIETVLVVWVFVMAICLGSFLNVVILRGFSGESIVLPPSKCPHCSHKLAPWDNIPVLSFLALGGKCRYCKEKISFQYPLVELFTALTVTGIYLKYGFTLNTLFLTAAAALCIVMAVCDIKERIIFDTHAYILGVLGLIYNFFNIAGTNHTKITLFLAGIKLTIWQSFIYALLGLVAGIIIMEALARIPQIFIGKRAFGEGDTYIAGALGAFFGISNLIVIILFSLIFQVLIILPMFLYKLFKQKNYRLFSALILFLLLFVLIALGNFYDVLGEGWLYWFAIALLASIGYYCCRGILTGIKDGNGLTYMPFGPALILGAFVVIFFAGI
;
A
#
# COMPACT_ATOMS: atom_id res chain seq x y z
N MET A 1 37.73 6.80 -10.39
CA MET A 1 37.38 5.39 -10.65
C MET A 1 35.98 5.16 -10.15
N ILE A 2 35.06 4.64 -11.00
CA ILE A 2 33.71 4.26 -10.58
C ILE A 2 33.85 3.02 -9.71
N SER A 3 33.28 3.01 -8.50
CA SER A 3 33.35 1.84 -7.62
C SER A 3 32.49 0.69 -8.18
N ILE A 4 32.86 -0.55 -7.87
CA ILE A 4 32.07 -1.74 -8.25
C ILE A 4 30.66 -1.64 -7.66
N GLU A 5 30.52 -1.09 -6.46
CA GLU A 5 29.22 -0.85 -5.84
C GLU A 5 28.32 0.09 -6.65
N THR A 6 28.90 1.18 -7.19
CA THR A 6 28.13 2.11 -8.05
C THR A 6 27.65 1.39 -9.32
N VAL A 7 28.49 0.54 -9.92
CA VAL A 7 28.10 -0.24 -11.11
C VAL A 7 26.96 -1.20 -10.78
N LEU A 8 27.02 -1.88 -9.64
CA LEU A 8 25.98 -2.81 -9.19
C LEU A 8 24.65 -2.09 -8.91
N VAL A 9 24.68 -0.92 -8.27
CA VAL A 9 23.46 -0.12 -8.02
C VAL A 9 22.80 0.29 -9.34
N VAL A 10 23.60 0.77 -10.32
CA VAL A 10 23.09 1.14 -11.65
C VAL A 10 22.51 -0.09 -12.36
N TRP A 11 23.16 -1.22 -12.28
CA TRP A 11 22.69 -2.47 -12.89
C TRP A 11 21.36 -2.92 -12.27
N VAL A 12 21.24 -2.92 -10.92
CA VAL A 12 19.99 -3.24 -10.21
C VAL A 12 18.88 -2.28 -10.62
N PHE A 13 19.17 -0.98 -10.71
CA PHE A 13 18.19 0.01 -11.15
C PHE A 13 17.67 -0.26 -12.56
N VAL A 14 18.56 -0.59 -13.50
CA VAL A 14 18.18 -0.92 -14.88
C VAL A 14 17.35 -2.21 -14.95
N MET A 15 17.71 -3.24 -14.19
CA MET A 15 16.90 -4.46 -14.13
C MET A 15 15.54 -4.21 -13.48
N ALA A 16 15.48 -3.38 -12.45
CA ALA A 16 14.27 -3.04 -11.75
C ALA A 16 13.30 -2.19 -12.59
N ILE A 17 13.81 -1.29 -13.44
CA ILE A 17 12.97 -0.52 -14.36
C ILE A 17 12.36 -1.42 -15.45
N CYS A 18 13.10 -2.43 -15.92
CA CYS A 18 12.59 -3.47 -16.83
C CYS A 18 11.51 -4.33 -16.15
N LEU A 19 11.71 -4.69 -14.86
CA LEU A 19 10.71 -5.36 -14.06
C LEU A 19 9.43 -4.50 -13.99
N GLY A 20 9.53 -3.20 -13.72
CA GLY A 20 8.38 -2.28 -13.69
C GLY A 20 7.59 -2.24 -15.00
N SER A 21 8.30 -2.28 -16.15
CA SER A 21 7.66 -2.39 -17.46
C SER A 21 6.89 -3.71 -17.62
N PHE A 22 7.44 -4.82 -17.14
CA PHE A 22 6.75 -6.10 -17.10
C PHE A 22 5.54 -6.07 -16.17
N LEU A 23 5.62 -5.43 -15.00
CA LEU A 23 4.47 -5.28 -14.09
C LEU A 23 3.31 -4.53 -14.75
N ASN A 24 3.58 -3.53 -15.58
CA ASN A 24 2.53 -2.87 -16.38
C ASN A 24 1.81 -3.86 -17.31
N VAL A 25 2.53 -4.82 -17.92
CA VAL A 25 1.90 -5.87 -18.74
C VAL A 25 1.03 -6.77 -17.88
N VAL A 26 1.50 -7.19 -16.70
CA VAL A 26 0.72 -8.01 -15.75
C VAL A 26 -0.58 -7.29 -15.35
N ILE A 27 -0.49 -6.00 -14.99
CA ILE A 27 -1.64 -5.18 -14.60
C ILE A 27 -2.67 -5.11 -15.74
N LEU A 28 -2.24 -4.75 -16.95
CA LEU A 28 -3.15 -4.53 -18.07
C LEU A 28 -3.80 -5.82 -18.58
N ARG A 29 -3.02 -6.88 -18.69
CA ARG A 29 -3.50 -8.17 -19.16
C ARG A 29 -4.30 -8.93 -18.12
N GLY A 30 -4.05 -8.67 -16.83
CA GLY A 30 -4.89 -9.17 -15.75
C GLY A 30 -6.36 -8.76 -15.93
N PHE A 31 -6.63 -7.53 -16.40
CA PHE A 31 -8.01 -7.07 -16.68
C PHE A 31 -8.60 -7.63 -17.96
N SER A 32 -7.78 -7.81 -19.00
CA SER A 32 -8.27 -8.31 -20.29
C SER A 32 -8.34 -9.83 -20.38
N GLY A 33 -7.79 -10.56 -19.40
CA GLY A 33 -7.68 -12.03 -19.44
C GLY A 33 -6.71 -12.55 -20.52
N GLU A 34 -5.89 -11.64 -21.10
CA GLU A 34 -4.89 -12.02 -22.10
C GLU A 34 -3.67 -12.68 -21.43
N SER A 35 -2.99 -13.59 -22.15
CA SER A 35 -1.74 -14.18 -21.67
C SER A 35 -0.66 -13.11 -21.48
N ILE A 36 0.06 -13.16 -20.33
CA ILE A 36 1.17 -12.25 -20.01
C ILE A 36 2.39 -12.43 -20.91
N VAL A 37 2.48 -13.56 -21.65
CA VAL A 37 3.64 -13.90 -22.50
C VAL A 37 3.37 -13.49 -23.95
N LEU A 38 2.19 -13.83 -24.50
CA LEU A 38 1.83 -13.60 -25.89
C LEU A 38 0.44 -12.95 -25.99
N PRO A 39 0.17 -12.09 -26.99
CA PRO A 39 1.06 -11.58 -28.04
C PRO A 39 2.03 -10.50 -27.54
N PRO A 40 3.00 -10.02 -28.37
CA PRO A 40 3.87 -8.91 -28.01
C PRO A 40 3.09 -7.61 -27.76
N SER A 41 3.73 -6.64 -27.10
CA SER A 41 3.12 -5.34 -26.77
C SER A 41 2.63 -4.59 -28.01
N LYS A 42 1.41 -4.07 -27.95
CA LYS A 42 0.73 -3.32 -29.03
C LYS A 42 0.15 -2.01 -28.47
N CYS A 43 0.04 -1.01 -29.31
CA CYS A 43 -0.67 0.22 -28.96
C CYS A 43 -2.16 -0.07 -28.76
N PRO A 44 -2.81 0.35 -27.63
CA PRO A 44 -4.23 0.08 -27.39
C PRO A 44 -5.16 0.83 -28.40
N HIS A 45 -4.69 1.93 -29.00
CA HIS A 45 -5.51 2.74 -29.90
C HIS A 45 -5.40 2.28 -31.37
N CYS A 46 -4.18 2.05 -31.88
CA CYS A 46 -4.00 1.67 -33.29
C CYS A 46 -3.66 0.19 -33.50
N SER A 47 -3.55 -0.58 -32.42
CA SER A 47 -3.19 -2.02 -32.45
C SER A 47 -1.85 -2.33 -33.12
N HIS A 48 -1.05 -1.31 -33.47
CA HIS A 48 0.26 -1.49 -34.06
C HIS A 48 1.21 -2.15 -33.05
N LYS A 49 1.95 -3.16 -33.49
CA LYS A 49 2.97 -3.86 -32.68
C LYS A 49 4.11 -2.91 -32.34
N LEU A 50 4.45 -2.78 -31.07
CA LEU A 50 5.53 -1.91 -30.63
C LEU A 50 6.89 -2.50 -31.00
N ALA A 51 7.80 -1.65 -31.51
CA ALA A 51 9.16 -2.03 -31.76
C ALA A 51 9.93 -2.13 -30.41
N PRO A 52 11.05 -2.91 -30.33
CA PRO A 52 11.82 -3.06 -29.09
C PRO A 52 12.23 -1.73 -28.43
N TRP A 53 12.62 -0.75 -29.24
CA TRP A 53 12.99 0.59 -28.78
C TRP A 53 11.82 1.43 -28.27
N ASP A 54 10.57 1.12 -28.67
CA ASP A 54 9.37 1.76 -28.15
C ASP A 54 8.97 1.22 -26.76
N ASN A 55 9.58 0.09 -26.36
CA ASN A 55 9.38 -0.55 -25.06
C ASN A 55 10.54 -0.30 -24.07
N ILE A 56 11.53 0.55 -24.41
CA ILE A 56 12.58 0.91 -23.45
C ILE A 56 11.91 1.71 -22.30
N PRO A 57 11.93 1.18 -21.06
CA PRO A 57 11.16 1.77 -19.99
C PRO A 57 11.56 3.22 -19.70
N VAL A 58 10.60 4.09 -19.42
CA VAL A 58 10.73 5.53 -19.17
C VAL A 58 11.34 6.29 -20.34
N LEU A 59 12.44 5.81 -20.92
CA LEU A 59 13.17 6.52 -21.98
C LEU A 59 12.34 6.65 -23.25
N SER A 60 11.63 5.61 -23.67
CA SER A 60 10.75 5.66 -24.85
C SER A 60 9.61 6.66 -24.64
N PHE A 61 9.02 6.70 -23.45
CA PHE A 61 7.98 7.66 -23.09
C PHE A 61 8.48 9.10 -23.23
N LEU A 62 9.66 9.40 -22.68
CA LEU A 62 10.28 10.73 -22.76
C LEU A 62 10.65 11.09 -24.22
N ALA A 63 11.30 10.19 -24.93
CA ALA A 63 11.74 10.41 -26.32
C ALA A 63 10.56 10.63 -27.29
N LEU A 64 9.41 9.99 -27.02
CA LEU A 64 8.19 10.13 -27.83
C LEU A 64 7.28 11.27 -27.33
N GLY A 65 7.67 12.01 -26.28
CA GLY A 65 6.86 13.08 -25.70
C GLY A 65 5.50 12.58 -25.19
N GLY A 66 5.45 11.36 -24.66
CA GLY A 66 4.24 10.74 -24.12
C GLY A 66 3.19 10.38 -25.17
N LYS A 67 3.58 10.19 -26.46
CA LYS A 67 2.68 9.89 -27.57
C LYS A 67 3.12 8.65 -28.34
N CYS A 68 2.16 7.90 -28.87
CA CYS A 68 2.46 6.76 -29.72
C CYS A 68 3.23 7.22 -30.99
N ARG A 69 4.27 6.49 -31.37
CA ARG A 69 5.06 6.78 -32.59
C ARG A 69 4.21 6.79 -33.85
N TYR A 70 3.22 5.89 -33.94
CA TYR A 70 2.44 5.61 -35.15
C TYR A 70 1.17 6.46 -35.23
N CYS A 71 0.29 6.43 -34.23
CA CYS A 71 -0.98 7.15 -34.24
C CYS A 71 -0.97 8.49 -33.52
N LYS A 72 0.13 8.86 -32.84
CA LYS A 72 0.29 10.09 -32.07
C LYS A 72 -0.66 10.26 -30.89
N GLU A 73 -1.45 9.23 -30.55
CA GLU A 73 -2.34 9.23 -29.38
C GLU A 73 -1.53 9.21 -28.09
N LYS A 74 -2.07 9.80 -27.02
CA LYS A 74 -1.39 9.95 -25.73
C LYS A 74 -1.17 8.60 -25.05
N ILE A 75 0.04 8.37 -24.52
CA ILE A 75 0.37 7.23 -23.69
C ILE A 75 0.06 7.60 -22.23
N SER A 76 -0.58 6.69 -21.49
CA SER A 76 -0.89 6.90 -20.07
C SER A 76 0.36 7.13 -19.25
N PHE A 77 0.32 8.10 -18.36
CA PHE A 77 1.40 8.39 -17.42
C PHE A 77 1.63 7.27 -16.38
N GLN A 78 0.67 6.35 -16.27
CA GLN A 78 0.80 5.16 -15.43
C GLN A 78 2.06 4.35 -15.76
N TYR A 79 2.40 4.20 -17.07
CA TYR A 79 3.54 3.39 -17.50
C TYR A 79 4.86 3.86 -16.89
N PRO A 80 5.33 5.09 -17.16
CA PRO A 80 6.60 5.54 -16.59
C PRO A 80 6.56 5.66 -15.06
N LEU A 81 5.40 5.91 -14.46
CA LEU A 81 5.26 6.01 -13.02
C LEU A 81 5.46 4.66 -12.33
N VAL A 82 4.83 3.60 -12.82
CA VAL A 82 5.02 2.23 -12.28
C VAL A 82 6.46 1.76 -12.50
N GLU A 83 7.04 2.03 -13.68
CA GLU A 83 8.42 1.67 -14.00
C GLU A 83 9.41 2.34 -13.03
N LEU A 84 9.29 3.65 -12.84
CA LEU A 84 10.18 4.41 -11.96
C LEU A 84 9.98 4.03 -10.50
N PHE A 85 8.72 3.90 -10.05
CA PHE A 85 8.42 3.52 -8.67
C PHE A 85 8.97 2.13 -8.34
N THR A 86 8.83 1.16 -9.26
CA THR A 86 9.42 -0.18 -9.11
C THR A 86 10.94 -0.10 -9.03
N ALA A 87 11.57 0.69 -9.91
CA ALA A 87 13.02 0.84 -9.91
C ALA A 87 13.54 1.42 -8.61
N LEU A 88 12.91 2.49 -8.10
CA LEU A 88 13.28 3.12 -6.83
C LEU A 88 13.09 2.16 -5.64
N THR A 89 11.97 1.44 -5.61
CA THR A 89 11.65 0.48 -4.54
C THR A 89 12.67 -0.65 -4.49
N VAL A 90 12.92 -1.31 -5.63
CA VAL A 90 13.85 -2.46 -5.69
C VAL A 90 15.29 -2.03 -5.43
N THR A 91 15.69 -0.88 -5.96
CA THR A 91 17.02 -0.33 -5.68
C THR A 91 17.18 0.03 -4.21
N GLY A 92 16.16 0.62 -3.59
CA GLY A 92 16.15 0.90 -2.16
C GLY A 92 16.25 -0.35 -1.29
N ILE A 93 15.54 -1.42 -1.65
CA ILE A 93 15.65 -2.74 -0.99
C ILE A 93 17.08 -3.27 -1.12
N TYR A 94 17.66 -3.22 -2.33
CA TYR A 94 19.04 -3.64 -2.57
C TYR A 94 20.05 -2.83 -1.75
N LEU A 95 19.92 -1.52 -1.69
CA LEU A 95 20.80 -0.66 -0.89
C LEU A 95 20.74 -0.97 0.61
N LYS A 96 19.58 -1.39 1.12
CA LYS A 96 19.40 -1.73 2.54
C LYS A 96 19.88 -3.13 2.89
N TYR A 97 19.60 -4.13 2.06
CA TYR A 97 19.80 -5.55 2.37
C TYR A 97 20.92 -6.23 1.57
N GLY A 98 21.53 -5.52 0.61
CA GLY A 98 22.56 -6.06 -0.25
C GLY A 98 22.04 -7.12 -1.23
N PHE A 99 22.95 -7.90 -1.79
CA PHE A 99 22.63 -9.01 -2.72
C PHE A 99 22.39 -10.31 -1.92
N THR A 100 21.19 -10.46 -1.37
CA THR A 100 20.83 -11.56 -0.48
C THR A 100 19.53 -12.24 -0.94
N LEU A 101 19.25 -13.44 -0.43
CA LEU A 101 17.97 -14.10 -0.64
C LEU A 101 16.81 -13.28 -0.06
N ASN A 102 17.05 -12.56 1.03
CA ASN A 102 16.09 -11.62 1.63
C ASN A 102 15.68 -10.55 0.60
N THR A 103 16.63 -9.93 -0.11
CA THR A 103 16.36 -8.94 -1.17
C THR A 103 15.49 -9.51 -2.27
N LEU A 104 15.68 -10.77 -2.66
CA LEU A 104 14.86 -11.42 -3.68
C LEU A 104 13.40 -11.56 -3.23
N PHE A 105 13.17 -12.05 -2.02
CA PHE A 105 11.82 -12.20 -1.46
C PHE A 105 11.12 -10.87 -1.26
N LEU A 106 11.82 -9.86 -0.73
CA LEU A 106 11.27 -8.51 -0.57
C LEU A 106 10.96 -7.85 -1.91
N THR A 107 11.78 -8.06 -2.92
CA THR A 107 11.52 -7.57 -4.29
C THR A 107 10.27 -8.21 -4.88
N ALA A 108 10.11 -9.53 -4.72
CA ALA A 108 8.92 -10.24 -5.19
C ALA A 108 7.65 -9.76 -4.45
N ALA A 109 7.73 -9.58 -3.14
CA ALA A 109 6.63 -9.04 -2.34
C ALA A 109 6.27 -7.61 -2.76
N ALA A 110 7.27 -6.74 -2.95
CA ALA A 110 7.06 -5.37 -3.40
C ALA A 110 6.44 -5.31 -4.80
N ALA A 111 6.86 -6.18 -5.73
CA ALA A 111 6.29 -6.29 -7.06
C ALA A 111 4.79 -6.66 -7.02
N LEU A 112 4.42 -7.67 -6.23
CA LEU A 112 3.02 -8.06 -6.02
C LEU A 112 2.20 -6.91 -5.40
N CYS A 113 2.76 -6.24 -4.40
CA CYS A 113 2.14 -5.07 -3.77
C CYS A 113 1.90 -3.94 -4.80
N ILE A 114 2.87 -3.62 -5.64
CA ILE A 114 2.73 -2.59 -6.68
C ILE A 114 1.61 -2.97 -7.65
N VAL A 115 1.56 -4.22 -8.12
CA VAL A 115 0.49 -4.70 -9.01
C VAL A 115 -0.87 -4.53 -8.35
N MET A 116 -1.04 -5.01 -7.10
CA MET A 116 -2.31 -4.91 -6.37
C MET A 116 -2.72 -3.44 -6.14
N ALA A 117 -1.78 -2.56 -5.76
CA ALA A 117 -2.08 -1.14 -5.57
C ALA A 117 -2.57 -0.47 -6.84
N VAL A 118 -1.92 -0.72 -7.98
CA VAL A 118 -2.30 -0.10 -9.26
C VAL A 118 -3.63 -0.66 -9.77
N CYS A 119 -3.88 -1.96 -9.61
CA CYS A 119 -5.16 -2.58 -9.96
C CYS A 119 -6.31 -1.98 -9.14
N ASP A 120 -6.11 -1.81 -7.84
CA ASP A 120 -7.12 -1.25 -6.94
C ASP A 120 -7.39 0.24 -7.22
N ILE A 121 -6.36 1.03 -7.51
CA ILE A 121 -6.51 2.45 -7.90
C ILE A 121 -7.30 2.58 -9.21
N LYS A 122 -7.04 1.70 -10.19
CA LYS A 122 -7.58 1.82 -11.55
C LYS A 122 -9.02 1.33 -11.65
N GLU A 123 -9.27 0.12 -11.18
CA GLU A 123 -10.56 -0.58 -11.39
C GLU A 123 -11.26 -0.91 -10.07
N ARG A 124 -10.63 -0.64 -8.93
CA ARG A 124 -11.11 -1.03 -7.59
C ARG A 124 -11.35 -2.53 -7.47
N ILE A 125 -10.52 -3.30 -8.16
CA ILE A 125 -10.53 -4.76 -8.16
C ILE A 125 -9.17 -5.24 -7.71
N ILE A 126 -9.17 -6.11 -6.73
CA ILE A 126 -7.98 -6.82 -6.26
C ILE A 126 -8.12 -8.26 -6.74
N PHE A 127 -7.14 -8.73 -7.50
CA PHE A 127 -7.09 -10.14 -7.88
C PHE A 127 -6.62 -10.97 -6.69
N ASP A 128 -7.49 -11.78 -6.13
CA ASP A 128 -7.23 -12.63 -4.96
C ASP A 128 -5.97 -13.49 -5.16
N THR A 129 -5.71 -13.91 -6.40
CA THR A 129 -4.53 -14.71 -6.76
C THR A 129 -3.22 -14.03 -6.34
N HIS A 130 -3.10 -12.69 -6.51
CA HIS A 130 -1.87 -11.98 -6.13
C HIS A 130 -1.70 -11.93 -4.60
N ALA A 131 -2.81 -11.75 -3.86
CA ALA A 131 -2.78 -11.78 -2.41
C ALA A 131 -2.43 -13.18 -1.90
N TYR A 132 -2.98 -14.25 -2.49
CA TYR A 132 -2.61 -15.64 -2.13
C TYR A 132 -1.14 -15.94 -2.41
N ILE A 133 -0.62 -15.52 -3.57
CA ILE A 133 0.80 -15.69 -3.90
C ILE A 133 1.68 -14.95 -2.87
N LEU A 134 1.32 -13.73 -2.50
CA LEU A 134 2.04 -12.96 -1.47
C LEU A 134 1.99 -13.67 -0.11
N GLY A 135 0.83 -14.19 0.30
CA GLY A 135 0.67 -14.94 1.54
C GLY A 135 1.53 -16.21 1.58
N VAL A 136 1.50 -17.02 0.51
CA VAL A 136 2.34 -18.23 0.39
C VAL A 136 3.83 -17.85 0.41
N LEU A 137 4.22 -16.81 -0.33
CA LEU A 137 5.59 -16.31 -0.34
C LEU A 137 6.05 -15.90 1.08
N GLY A 138 5.17 -15.24 1.84
CA GLY A 138 5.45 -14.84 3.22
C GLY A 138 5.60 -16.02 4.17
N LEU A 139 4.75 -17.05 4.03
CA LEU A 139 4.87 -18.27 4.82
C LEU A 139 6.18 -19.02 4.52
N ILE A 140 6.58 -19.14 3.24
CA ILE A 140 7.86 -19.74 2.84
C ILE A 140 9.03 -18.93 3.41
N TYR A 141 8.98 -17.59 3.29
CA TYR A 141 9.99 -16.68 3.80
C TYR A 141 10.25 -16.88 5.31
N ASN A 142 9.19 -16.99 6.10
CA ASN A 142 9.28 -17.17 7.54
C ASN A 142 9.57 -18.61 7.93
N PHE A 143 9.10 -19.62 7.17
CA PHE A 143 9.37 -21.03 7.44
C PHE A 143 10.87 -21.33 7.34
N PHE A 144 11.55 -20.76 6.33
CA PHE A 144 12.99 -20.91 6.16
C PHE A 144 13.81 -19.88 6.94
N ASN A 145 13.18 -18.95 7.66
CA ASN A 145 13.83 -17.84 8.37
C ASN A 145 14.82 -17.08 7.48
N ILE A 146 14.38 -16.71 6.28
CA ILE A 146 15.24 -16.09 5.25
C ILE A 146 15.77 -14.72 5.70
N ALA A 147 15.02 -13.99 6.54
CA ALA A 147 15.49 -12.74 7.14
C ALA A 147 16.71 -12.92 8.05
N GLY A 148 16.98 -14.14 8.51
CA GLY A 148 18.08 -14.39 9.44
C GLY A 148 17.89 -13.75 10.83
N THR A 149 16.64 -13.45 11.19
CA THR A 149 16.30 -12.87 12.49
C THR A 149 16.64 -13.86 13.60
N ASN A 150 17.22 -13.36 14.72
CA ASN A 150 17.63 -14.18 15.88
C ASN A 150 16.43 -14.74 16.68
N HIS A 151 15.43 -15.28 15.98
CA HIS A 151 14.29 -15.90 16.62
C HIS A 151 14.64 -17.29 17.16
N THR A 152 14.24 -17.55 18.41
CA THR A 152 14.38 -18.84 19.06
C THR A 152 13.57 -19.90 18.31
N LYS A 153 14.11 -21.13 18.24
CA LYS A 153 13.35 -22.29 17.76
C LYS A 153 12.38 -22.73 18.85
N ILE A 154 11.12 -22.83 18.51
CA ILE A 154 10.09 -23.37 19.41
C ILE A 154 9.88 -24.85 19.06
N THR A 155 9.95 -25.71 20.06
CA THR A 155 9.67 -27.12 19.90
C THR A 155 8.21 -27.40 20.30
N LEU A 156 7.39 -27.73 19.33
CA LEU A 156 6.01 -28.15 19.54
C LEU A 156 5.93 -29.69 19.60
N PHE A 157 5.25 -30.19 20.62
CA PHE A 157 4.88 -31.60 20.70
C PHE A 157 3.44 -31.77 20.18
N LEU A 158 3.29 -32.24 18.96
CA LEU A 158 1.98 -32.56 18.37
C LEU A 158 1.92 -34.07 18.09
N ALA A 159 0.95 -34.78 18.70
CA ALA A 159 0.69 -36.18 18.47
C ALA A 159 1.92 -37.12 18.55
N GLY A 160 2.86 -36.83 19.49
CA GLY A 160 4.09 -37.63 19.67
C GLY A 160 5.24 -37.27 18.72
N ILE A 161 5.05 -36.31 17.82
CA ILE A 161 6.08 -35.81 16.89
C ILE A 161 6.69 -34.52 17.45
N LYS A 162 8.02 -34.50 17.59
CA LYS A 162 8.78 -33.32 18.01
C LYS A 162 9.02 -32.43 16.77
N LEU A 163 8.20 -31.39 16.61
CA LEU A 163 8.34 -30.43 15.52
C LEU A 163 9.08 -29.20 16.02
N THR A 164 10.26 -28.94 15.49
CA THR A 164 11.01 -27.74 15.79
C THR A 164 10.76 -26.71 14.70
N ILE A 165 10.01 -25.65 15.02
CA ILE A 165 9.60 -24.61 14.06
C ILE A 165 10.23 -23.27 14.49
N TRP A 166 10.59 -22.45 13.51
CA TRP A 166 11.04 -21.08 13.80
C TRP A 166 9.90 -20.25 14.36
N GLN A 167 10.20 -19.45 15.36
CA GLN A 167 9.22 -18.53 15.98
C GLN A 167 8.64 -17.55 14.95
N SER A 168 9.45 -17.13 13.96
CA SER A 168 9.02 -16.29 12.85
C SER A 168 7.85 -16.90 12.07
N PHE A 169 7.84 -18.22 11.87
CA PHE A 169 6.75 -18.89 11.17
C PHE A 169 5.44 -18.86 11.97
N ILE A 170 5.52 -19.00 13.29
CA ILE A 170 4.34 -18.88 14.16
C ILE A 170 3.80 -17.46 14.11
N TYR A 171 4.67 -16.45 14.16
CA TYR A 171 4.26 -15.05 14.02
C TYR A 171 3.67 -14.73 12.65
N ALA A 172 4.14 -15.39 11.59
CA ALA A 172 3.56 -15.29 10.25
C ALA A 172 2.13 -15.86 10.20
N LEU A 173 1.92 -17.05 10.79
CA LEU A 173 0.58 -17.65 10.89
C LEU A 173 -0.37 -16.80 11.74
N LEU A 174 0.09 -16.32 12.88
CA LEU A 174 -0.68 -15.40 13.72
C LEU A 174 -0.98 -14.09 13.00
N GLY A 175 -0.01 -13.57 12.24
CA GLY A 175 -0.16 -12.38 11.41
C GLY A 175 -1.21 -12.55 10.31
N LEU A 176 -1.20 -13.70 9.61
CA LEU A 176 -2.19 -14.03 8.60
C LEU A 176 -3.61 -14.01 9.19
N VAL A 177 -3.81 -14.74 10.27
CA VAL A 177 -5.13 -14.83 10.94
C VAL A 177 -5.54 -13.48 11.50
N ALA A 178 -4.63 -12.79 12.19
CA ALA A 178 -4.90 -11.46 12.74
C ALA A 178 -5.23 -10.43 11.65
N GLY A 179 -4.52 -10.45 10.50
CA GLY A 179 -4.79 -9.57 9.37
C GLY A 179 -6.21 -9.71 8.84
N ILE A 180 -6.66 -10.96 8.66
CA ILE A 180 -8.02 -11.26 8.24
C ILE A 180 -9.03 -10.78 9.29
N ILE A 181 -8.82 -11.12 10.57
CA ILE A 181 -9.77 -10.77 11.63
C ILE A 181 -9.86 -9.26 11.82
N ILE A 182 -8.74 -8.56 11.88
CA ILE A 182 -8.71 -7.10 12.11
C ILE A 182 -9.38 -6.38 10.95
N MET A 183 -9.04 -6.73 9.69
CA MET A 183 -9.64 -6.06 8.53
C MET A 183 -11.12 -6.39 8.39
N GLU A 184 -11.53 -7.61 8.67
CA GLU A 184 -12.94 -7.98 8.65
C GLU A 184 -13.72 -7.25 9.75
N ALA A 185 -13.16 -7.09 10.94
CA ALA A 185 -13.74 -6.29 12.02
C ALA A 185 -13.87 -4.80 11.61
N LEU A 186 -12.80 -4.22 11.07
CA LEU A 186 -12.80 -2.83 10.58
C LEU A 186 -13.80 -2.61 9.44
N ALA A 187 -14.05 -3.62 8.60
CA ALA A 187 -15.02 -3.54 7.51
C ALA A 187 -16.48 -3.68 8.01
N ARG A 188 -16.74 -4.57 8.99
CA ARG A 188 -18.09 -4.88 9.46
C ARG A 188 -18.59 -3.98 10.58
N ILE A 189 -17.70 -3.49 11.48
CA ILE A 189 -18.14 -2.60 12.57
C ILE A 189 -18.88 -1.37 12.04
N PRO A 190 -18.39 -0.63 11.03
CA PRO A 190 -19.13 0.48 10.44
C PRO A 190 -20.45 0.05 9.77
N GLN A 191 -20.53 -1.17 9.26
CA GLN A 191 -21.74 -1.71 8.64
C GLN A 191 -22.92 -1.76 9.63
N ILE A 192 -22.66 -2.01 10.92
CA ILE A 192 -23.69 -2.03 11.96
C ILE A 192 -24.35 -0.65 12.10
N PHE A 193 -23.59 0.45 11.94
CA PHE A 193 -24.04 1.82 12.11
C PHE A 193 -24.55 2.49 10.83
N ILE A 194 -23.94 2.14 9.69
CA ILE A 194 -24.14 2.83 8.40
C ILE A 194 -24.93 1.95 7.41
N GLY A 195 -25.01 0.63 7.66
CA GLY A 195 -25.67 -0.33 6.77
C GLY A 195 -24.85 -0.71 5.52
N LYS A 196 -23.62 -0.20 5.38
CA LYS A 196 -22.72 -0.50 4.25
C LYS A 196 -21.34 -0.90 4.77
N ARG A 197 -20.73 -1.89 4.13
CA ARG A 197 -19.36 -2.34 4.42
C ARG A 197 -18.37 -1.21 4.11
N ALA A 198 -17.41 -0.95 5.03
CA ALA A 198 -16.47 0.15 4.87
C ALA A 198 -15.35 -0.16 3.88
N PHE A 199 -14.87 -1.42 3.86
CA PHE A 199 -13.74 -1.89 3.04
C PHE A 199 -14.14 -3.09 2.20
N GLY A 200 -13.43 -3.29 1.07
CA GLY A 200 -13.62 -4.42 0.17
C GLY A 200 -13.12 -5.76 0.77
N GLU A 201 -13.58 -6.88 0.22
CA GLU A 201 -13.08 -8.20 0.62
C GLU A 201 -11.62 -8.40 0.25
N GLY A 202 -11.19 -7.82 -0.88
CA GLY A 202 -9.80 -7.84 -1.32
C GLY A 202 -8.83 -7.22 -0.33
N ASP A 203 -9.23 -6.16 0.39
CA ASP A 203 -8.40 -5.53 1.43
C ASP A 203 -8.11 -6.51 2.58
N THR A 204 -9.09 -7.39 2.90
CA THR A 204 -8.93 -8.44 3.92
C THR A 204 -7.88 -9.46 3.51
N TYR A 205 -7.86 -9.86 2.22
CA TYR A 205 -6.86 -10.79 1.69
C TYR A 205 -5.47 -10.17 1.64
N ILE A 206 -5.35 -8.88 1.27
CA ILE A 206 -4.06 -8.16 1.31
C ILE A 206 -3.53 -8.10 2.74
N ALA A 207 -4.35 -7.72 3.72
CA ALA A 207 -3.91 -7.63 5.11
C ALA A 207 -3.48 -8.99 5.68
N GLY A 208 -4.21 -10.06 5.37
CA GLY A 208 -3.82 -11.43 5.72
C GLY A 208 -2.47 -11.81 5.10
N ALA A 209 -2.28 -11.52 3.81
CA ALA A 209 -1.04 -11.81 3.10
C ALA A 209 0.16 -11.00 3.63
N LEU A 210 -0.04 -9.72 3.94
CA LEU A 210 0.98 -8.88 4.58
C LEU A 210 1.31 -9.39 5.99
N GLY A 211 0.29 -9.83 6.75
CA GLY A 211 0.48 -10.45 8.05
C GLY A 211 1.29 -11.75 7.98
N ALA A 212 1.04 -12.58 6.95
CA ALA A 212 1.82 -13.79 6.68
C ALA A 212 3.28 -13.49 6.32
N PHE A 213 3.54 -12.37 5.64
CA PHE A 213 4.89 -11.99 5.22
C PHE A 213 5.68 -11.31 6.35
N PHE A 214 5.09 -10.32 7.00
CA PHE A 214 5.77 -9.46 7.97
C PHE A 214 5.57 -9.88 9.44
N GLY A 215 4.71 -10.85 9.69
CA GLY A 215 4.35 -11.28 11.05
C GLY A 215 3.40 -10.31 11.75
N ILE A 216 2.85 -10.75 12.90
CA ILE A 216 1.80 -10.02 13.63
C ILE A 216 2.27 -8.65 14.14
N SER A 217 3.50 -8.53 14.63
CA SER A 217 4.03 -7.27 15.20
C SER A 217 4.12 -6.19 14.14
N ASN A 218 4.68 -6.50 12.97
CA ASN A 218 4.80 -5.57 11.86
C ASN A 218 3.46 -5.28 11.19
N LEU A 219 2.52 -6.24 11.19
CA LEU A 219 1.17 -6.04 10.69
C LEU A 219 0.44 -4.91 11.42
N ILE A 220 0.58 -4.82 12.74
CA ILE A 220 -0.03 -3.73 13.52
C ILE A 220 0.52 -2.38 13.04
N VAL A 221 1.83 -2.28 12.85
CA VAL A 221 2.49 -1.09 12.33
C VAL A 221 1.97 -0.75 10.91
N ILE A 222 1.86 -1.76 10.04
CA ILE A 222 1.31 -1.60 8.68
C ILE A 222 -0.09 -1.01 8.73
N ILE A 223 -0.99 -1.57 9.55
CA ILE A 223 -2.38 -1.11 9.66
C ILE A 223 -2.43 0.33 10.19
N LEU A 224 -1.65 0.67 11.22
CA LEU A 224 -1.61 2.02 11.76
C LEU A 224 -1.16 3.05 10.71
N PHE A 225 -0.06 2.79 10.01
CA PHE A 225 0.40 3.67 8.94
C PHE A 225 -0.58 3.72 7.77
N SER A 226 -1.25 2.61 7.46
CA SER A 226 -2.28 2.57 6.41
C SER A 226 -3.45 3.48 6.73
N LEU A 227 -3.90 3.51 7.97
CA LEU A 227 -4.96 4.43 8.41
C LEU A 227 -4.51 5.90 8.27
N ILE A 228 -3.26 6.21 8.62
CA ILE A 228 -2.70 7.56 8.44
C ILE A 228 -2.65 7.93 6.95
N PHE A 229 -2.11 7.06 6.09
CA PHE A 229 -2.06 7.30 4.64
C PHE A 229 -3.46 7.43 4.04
N GLN A 230 -4.41 6.62 4.48
CA GLN A 230 -5.79 6.71 4.02
C GLN A 230 -6.41 8.07 4.35
N VAL A 231 -6.19 8.55 5.57
CA VAL A 231 -6.65 9.90 5.96
C VAL A 231 -5.99 10.98 5.11
N LEU A 232 -4.66 10.90 4.90
CA LEU A 232 -3.91 11.85 4.10
C LEU A 232 -4.38 11.91 2.64
N ILE A 233 -4.80 10.78 2.08
CA ILE A 233 -5.32 10.71 0.70
C ILE A 233 -6.77 11.21 0.63
N ILE A 234 -7.62 10.77 1.56
CA ILE A 234 -9.05 11.08 1.53
C ILE A 234 -9.33 12.53 1.92
N LEU A 235 -8.63 13.04 2.91
CA LEU A 235 -8.91 14.35 3.50
C LEU A 235 -8.89 15.51 2.50
N PRO A 236 -7.86 15.68 1.64
CA PRO A 236 -7.85 16.74 0.64
C PRO A 236 -9.01 16.62 -0.36
N MET A 237 -9.32 15.40 -0.78
CA MET A 237 -10.42 15.14 -1.73
C MET A 237 -11.77 15.45 -1.09
N PHE A 238 -11.94 15.13 0.18
CA PHE A 238 -13.16 15.42 0.93
C PHE A 238 -13.34 16.92 1.15
N LEU A 239 -12.29 17.63 1.55
CA LEU A 239 -12.28 19.08 1.67
C LEU A 239 -12.65 19.76 0.35
N TYR A 240 -12.04 19.34 -0.77
CA TYR A 240 -12.39 19.85 -2.09
C TYR A 240 -13.86 19.61 -2.45
N LYS A 241 -14.40 18.42 -2.14
CA LYS A 241 -15.81 18.10 -2.37
C LYS A 241 -16.74 18.99 -1.53
N LEU A 242 -16.44 19.18 -0.24
CA LEU A 242 -17.23 20.06 0.64
C LEU A 242 -17.22 21.52 0.14
N PHE A 243 -16.06 22.00 -0.30
CA PHE A 243 -15.94 23.33 -0.89
C PHE A 243 -16.80 23.49 -2.15
N LYS A 244 -16.75 22.51 -3.07
CA LYS A 244 -17.56 22.49 -4.30
C LYS A 244 -19.07 22.40 -4.00
N GLN A 245 -19.47 21.68 -2.96
CA GLN A 245 -20.87 21.56 -2.51
C GLN A 245 -21.36 22.78 -1.73
N LYS A 246 -20.50 23.79 -1.52
CA LYS A 246 -20.79 25.01 -0.72
C LYS A 246 -21.18 24.70 0.74
N ASN A 247 -20.80 23.53 1.28
CA ASN A 247 -21.02 23.19 2.67
C ASN A 247 -19.92 23.77 3.56
N TYR A 248 -19.89 25.09 3.64
CA TYR A 248 -18.84 25.82 4.36
C TYR A 248 -18.81 25.57 5.86
N ARG A 249 -19.96 25.20 6.46
CA ARG A 249 -20.05 24.89 7.91
C ARG A 249 -19.23 23.66 8.27
N LEU A 250 -19.42 22.56 7.53
CA LEU A 250 -18.65 21.32 7.77
C LEU A 250 -17.19 21.49 7.34
N PHE A 251 -16.94 22.22 6.25
CA PHE A 251 -15.60 22.55 5.78
C PHE A 251 -14.79 23.32 6.83
N SER A 252 -15.34 24.42 7.38
CA SER A 252 -14.66 25.22 8.40
C SER A 252 -14.48 24.46 9.72
N ALA A 253 -15.46 23.66 10.13
CA ALA A 253 -15.34 22.82 11.32
C ALA A 253 -14.21 21.79 11.18
N LEU A 254 -14.06 21.17 10.00
CA LEU A 254 -13.00 20.18 9.76
C LEU A 254 -11.61 20.84 9.75
N ILE A 255 -11.47 22.01 9.14
CA ILE A 255 -10.21 22.76 9.18
C ILE A 255 -9.87 23.17 10.62
N LEU A 256 -10.85 23.67 11.36
CA LEU A 256 -10.65 24.05 12.77
C LEU A 256 -10.25 22.84 13.63
N PHE A 257 -10.87 21.68 13.40
CA PHE A 257 -10.49 20.42 14.05
C PHE A 257 -9.03 20.06 13.80
N LEU A 258 -8.59 20.11 12.54
CA LEU A 258 -7.21 19.79 12.16
C LEU A 258 -6.21 20.78 12.76
N LEU A 259 -6.50 22.08 12.70
CA LEU A 259 -5.64 23.10 13.28
C LEU A 259 -5.50 22.92 14.79
N LEU A 260 -6.62 22.70 15.48
CA LEU A 260 -6.62 22.48 16.92
C LEU A 260 -5.88 21.19 17.30
N PHE A 261 -6.06 20.11 16.52
CA PHE A 261 -5.33 18.85 16.71
C PHE A 261 -3.81 19.06 16.57
N VAL A 262 -3.37 19.76 15.52
CA VAL A 262 -1.94 20.06 15.31
C VAL A 262 -1.39 20.95 16.42
N LEU A 263 -2.14 21.97 16.86
CA LEU A 263 -1.73 22.84 17.96
C LEU A 263 -1.56 22.09 19.28
N ILE A 264 -2.49 21.18 19.61
CA ILE A 264 -2.37 20.34 20.81
C ILE A 264 -1.19 19.39 20.69
N ALA A 265 -1.01 18.76 19.52
CA ALA A 265 0.10 17.83 19.29
C ALA A 265 1.47 18.54 19.40
N LEU A 266 1.60 19.73 18.81
CA LEU A 266 2.82 20.55 18.93
C LEU A 266 3.01 21.04 20.36
N GLY A 267 1.95 21.48 21.03
CA GLY A 267 2.00 21.91 22.43
C GLY A 267 2.48 20.80 23.37
N ASN A 268 2.06 19.57 23.16
CA ASN A 268 2.55 18.41 23.89
C ASN A 268 3.99 18.05 23.53
N PHE A 269 4.36 18.13 22.24
CA PHE A 269 5.73 17.84 21.79
C PHE A 269 6.76 18.80 22.37
N TYR A 270 6.40 20.08 22.52
CA TYR A 270 7.28 21.11 23.09
C TYR A 270 7.04 21.32 24.60
N ASP A 271 6.21 20.50 25.25
CA ASP A 271 5.86 20.59 26.68
C ASP A 271 5.35 21.98 27.12
N VAL A 272 4.72 22.70 26.18
CA VAL A 272 4.21 24.07 26.40
C VAL A 272 2.85 24.07 27.08
N LEU A 273 2.00 23.05 26.84
CA LEU A 273 0.62 23.04 27.32
C LEU A 273 0.47 22.54 28.77
N GLY A 274 1.45 21.79 29.29
CA GLY A 274 1.37 21.20 30.63
C GLY A 274 0.05 20.41 30.86
N GLU A 275 -0.10 19.74 32.02
CA GLU A 275 -1.35 19.02 32.36
C GLU A 275 -2.42 19.93 33.03
N GLY A 276 -2.43 21.22 32.70
CA GLY A 276 -3.35 22.21 33.29
C GLY A 276 -4.78 22.14 32.74
N TRP A 277 -5.70 22.93 33.36
CA TRP A 277 -7.10 22.99 32.94
C TRP A 277 -7.27 23.41 31.47
N LEU A 278 -6.35 24.19 30.94
CA LEU A 278 -6.36 24.66 29.54
C LEU A 278 -6.15 23.50 28.57
N TYR A 279 -5.32 22.54 28.92
CA TYR A 279 -5.12 21.30 28.15
C TYR A 279 -6.40 20.47 28.08
N TRP A 280 -7.03 20.22 29.21
CA TRP A 280 -8.29 19.45 29.24
C TRP A 280 -9.44 20.16 28.54
N PHE A 281 -9.49 21.48 28.61
CA PHE A 281 -10.45 22.29 27.86
C PHE A 281 -10.22 22.17 26.35
N ALA A 282 -8.97 22.24 25.88
CA ALA A 282 -8.62 22.08 24.47
C ALA A 282 -8.99 20.68 23.96
N ILE A 283 -8.77 19.63 24.75
CA ILE A 283 -9.19 18.26 24.40
C ILE A 283 -10.70 18.14 24.32
N ALA A 284 -11.44 18.71 25.29
CA ALA A 284 -12.91 18.70 25.27
C ALA A 284 -13.47 19.43 24.04
N LEU A 285 -12.87 20.57 23.69
CA LEU A 285 -13.22 21.32 22.49
C LEU A 285 -12.94 20.51 21.22
N LEU A 286 -11.76 19.88 21.13
CA LEU A 286 -11.38 19.00 20.01
C LEU A 286 -12.39 17.85 19.88
N ALA A 287 -12.75 17.20 20.98
CA ALA A 287 -13.72 16.10 21.00
C ALA A 287 -15.11 16.56 20.53
N SER A 288 -15.59 17.74 20.94
CA SER A 288 -16.89 18.28 20.55
C SER A 288 -16.93 18.62 19.05
N ILE A 289 -15.89 19.26 18.52
CA ILE A 289 -15.78 19.55 17.09
C ILE A 289 -15.63 18.24 16.29
N GLY A 290 -14.84 17.29 16.78
CA GLY A 290 -14.70 15.96 16.19
C GLY A 290 -16.04 15.22 16.10
N TYR A 291 -16.83 15.22 17.16
CA TYR A 291 -18.18 14.66 17.17
C TYR A 291 -19.10 15.32 16.12
N TYR A 292 -19.08 16.66 16.04
CA TYR A 292 -19.84 17.39 15.02
C TYR A 292 -19.41 17.01 13.59
N CYS A 293 -18.11 16.93 13.33
CA CYS A 293 -17.56 16.50 12.04
C CYS A 293 -17.97 15.05 11.70
N CYS A 294 -17.82 14.12 12.65
CA CYS A 294 -18.23 12.73 12.47
C CYS A 294 -19.72 12.61 12.15
N ARG A 295 -20.59 13.31 12.91
CA ARG A 295 -22.02 13.32 12.64
C ARG A 295 -22.36 13.89 11.27
N GLY A 296 -21.70 14.99 10.85
CA GLY A 296 -21.90 15.59 9.54
C GLY A 296 -21.45 14.68 8.38
N ILE A 297 -20.34 13.94 8.56
CA ILE A 297 -19.86 12.96 7.60
C ILE A 297 -20.82 11.77 7.50
N LEU A 298 -21.28 11.23 8.64
CA LEU A 298 -22.19 10.09 8.69
C LEU A 298 -23.55 10.41 8.05
N THR A 299 -24.11 11.61 8.29
CA THR A 299 -25.35 12.05 7.63
C THR A 299 -25.14 12.18 6.12
N GLY A 300 -24.04 12.80 5.67
CA GLY A 300 -23.72 12.91 4.25
C GLY A 300 -23.55 11.54 3.55
N ILE A 301 -23.04 10.52 4.23
CA ILE A 301 -22.95 9.15 3.71
C ILE A 301 -24.33 8.51 3.56
N LYS A 302 -25.23 8.70 4.54
CA LYS A 302 -26.60 8.19 4.50
C LYS A 302 -27.42 8.81 3.37
N ASP A 303 -27.25 10.10 3.13
CA ASP A 303 -27.98 10.85 2.09
C ASP A 303 -27.41 10.61 0.66
N GLY A 304 -26.46 9.68 0.48
CA GLY A 304 -25.86 9.38 -0.81
C GLY A 304 -24.88 10.45 -1.33
N ASN A 305 -24.72 11.56 -0.61
CA ASN A 305 -23.79 12.65 -0.93
C ASN A 305 -22.39 12.42 -0.33
N GLY A 306 -22.19 11.28 0.35
CA GLY A 306 -20.95 10.90 1.01
C GLY A 306 -19.80 10.65 0.04
N LEU A 307 -18.62 10.40 0.62
CA LEU A 307 -17.45 9.96 -0.10
C LEU A 307 -17.78 8.70 -0.90
N THR A 308 -17.51 8.73 -2.19
CA THR A 308 -17.47 7.51 -3.00
C THR A 308 -16.47 6.55 -2.36
N TYR A 309 -16.80 5.26 -2.33
CA TYR A 309 -15.91 4.19 -1.91
C TYR A 309 -14.48 4.43 -2.44
N MET A 310 -13.53 4.55 -1.52
CA MET A 310 -12.12 4.68 -1.87
C MET A 310 -11.38 3.39 -1.58
N PRO A 311 -10.52 2.93 -2.49
CA PRO A 311 -9.75 1.73 -2.28
C PRO A 311 -8.81 1.90 -1.07
N PHE A 312 -8.79 0.92 -0.15
CA PHE A 312 -7.89 0.90 1.00
C PHE A 312 -6.58 0.17 0.71
N GLY A 313 -6.58 -0.71 -0.29
CA GLY A 313 -5.41 -1.49 -0.70
C GLY A 313 -4.14 -0.68 -0.88
N PRO A 314 -4.15 0.45 -1.63
CA PRO A 314 -2.97 1.30 -1.79
C PRO A 314 -2.40 1.83 -0.48
N ALA A 315 -3.25 2.18 0.49
CA ALA A 315 -2.81 2.63 1.81
C ALA A 315 -2.17 1.50 2.61
N LEU A 316 -2.72 0.26 2.56
CA LEU A 316 -2.11 -0.93 3.16
C LEU A 316 -0.71 -1.19 2.58
N ILE A 317 -0.57 -1.05 1.29
CA ILE A 317 0.70 -1.27 0.59
C ILE A 317 1.72 -0.19 0.94
N LEU A 318 1.31 1.07 1.04
CA LEU A 318 2.18 2.14 1.55
C LEU A 318 2.65 1.86 2.99
N GLY A 319 1.76 1.36 3.86
CA GLY A 319 2.12 0.91 5.21
C GLY A 319 3.16 -0.21 5.19
N ALA A 320 3.03 -1.19 4.28
CA ALA A 320 4.01 -2.25 4.10
C ALA A 320 5.38 -1.71 3.65
N PHE A 321 5.42 -0.71 2.76
CA PHE A 321 6.67 -0.07 2.36
C PHE A 321 7.35 0.67 3.52
N VAL A 322 6.59 1.28 4.43
CA VAL A 322 7.18 1.85 5.67
C VAL A 322 7.92 0.77 6.46
N VAL A 323 7.33 -0.42 6.61
CA VAL A 323 7.99 -1.53 7.32
C VAL A 323 9.24 -2.01 6.57
N ILE A 324 9.19 -2.18 5.25
CA ILE A 324 10.34 -2.60 4.43
C ILE A 324 11.52 -1.62 4.60
N PHE A 325 11.26 -0.32 4.60
CA PHE A 325 12.34 0.67 4.58
C PHE A 325 12.76 1.16 5.95
N PHE A 326 11.86 1.23 6.94
CA PHE A 326 12.12 1.87 8.24
C PHE A 326 12.08 0.92 9.42
N ALA A 327 11.27 -0.13 9.41
CA ALA A 327 11.35 -1.17 10.41
C ALA A 327 12.44 -2.19 10.01
N GLY A 328 13.22 -2.66 10.96
CA GLY A 328 14.14 -3.78 10.72
C GLY A 328 13.33 -5.07 10.56
N ILE A 329 13.40 -5.69 9.38
CA ILE A 329 12.85 -7.02 9.12
C ILE A 329 13.92 -8.05 9.42
#